data_6eb91bae61540ffb2e19ce2348cca3dd
#
_entry.id   6eb91bae61540ffb2e19ce2348cca3dd
#
_cell.length_a   1.000
_cell.length_b   1.000
_cell.length_c   1.000
_cell.angle_alpha   90.00
_cell.angle_beta   90.00
_cell.angle_gamma   90.00
#
_symmetry.space_group_name_H-M   'P 1'
#
loop_
_entity.id
_entity.type
_entity.pdbx_description
1 polymer ?
#
loop_
_entity_poly.entity_id
_entity_poly.type
_entity_poly.pdbx_seq_one_letter_code
_entity_poly.pdbx_strand_id
1 'polypeptide(L)'
;MVKPKLKKDGKLSKQGLTEQEYSDIIDGTLEQKPFMRKTLQEFNLGSRKQIGQRLQELGWKPQKFTPTGQAIVDETTLKKITHIKEAQLIADFLLYQKRLAQVHSWIDAVYEDDGRVHGSVICTGAITGRMAHRSPNMAQVPAVYSPYGKDCRSCWIVPTGYKLVGIDARGLELRLVAKYMDDEEYVHEMNKEG
;
A
#
# COMPACT_ATOMS: atom_id res chain seq x y z
N MET A 1 19.42 -1.84 20.67
CA MET A 1 20.42 -1.78 21.74
C MET A 1 19.74 -2.02 23.07
N VAL A 2 20.18 -3.02 23.83
CA VAL A 2 19.67 -3.35 25.17
C VAL A 2 20.55 -2.65 26.19
N LYS A 3 19.91 -1.94 27.14
CA LYS A 3 20.61 -1.27 28.25
C LYS A 3 20.20 -1.95 29.56
N PRO A 4 21.08 -2.75 30.19
CA PRO A 4 20.79 -3.32 31.50
C PRO A 4 20.52 -2.20 32.53
N LYS A 5 19.45 -2.35 33.30
CA LYS A 5 19.06 -1.37 34.32
C LYS A 5 19.35 -1.89 35.71
N LEU A 6 19.69 -1.03 36.64
CA LEU A 6 19.78 -1.35 38.07
C LEU A 6 18.50 -0.93 38.79
N LYS A 7 18.15 -1.69 39.81
CA LYS A 7 17.12 -1.32 40.79
C LYS A 7 17.68 -0.29 41.76
N LYS A 8 16.82 0.30 42.60
CA LYS A 8 17.21 1.28 43.63
C LYS A 8 18.20 0.73 44.64
N ASP A 9 18.21 -0.59 44.83
CA ASP A 9 19.14 -1.33 45.73
C ASP A 9 20.48 -1.68 45.09
N GLY A 10 20.74 -1.19 43.85
CA GLY A 10 21.97 -1.44 43.09
C GLY A 10 22.01 -2.80 42.39
N LYS A 11 21.01 -3.67 42.55
CA LYS A 11 20.95 -4.97 41.89
C LYS A 11 20.46 -4.86 40.45
N LEU A 12 20.89 -5.79 39.60
CA LEU A 12 20.43 -5.90 38.23
C LEU A 12 18.91 -6.09 38.16
N SER A 13 18.26 -5.37 37.27
CA SER A 13 16.82 -5.52 37.00
C SER A 13 16.60 -6.48 35.84
N LYS A 14 15.62 -7.37 35.94
CA LYS A 14 15.19 -8.25 34.84
C LYS A 14 14.47 -7.45 33.70
N GLN A 15 14.10 -6.19 33.94
CA GLN A 15 13.34 -5.39 32.98
C GLN A 15 14.11 -5.18 31.66
N GLY A 16 13.58 -5.69 30.56
CA GLY A 16 14.15 -5.56 29.22
C GLY A 16 15.24 -6.58 28.89
N LEU A 17 15.54 -7.53 29.80
CA LEU A 17 16.45 -8.65 29.58
C LEU A 17 15.64 -9.95 29.40
N THR A 18 16.18 -10.88 28.61
CA THR A 18 15.71 -12.27 28.60
C THR A 18 16.23 -12.99 29.86
N GLU A 19 15.65 -14.12 30.21
CA GLU A 19 16.12 -14.96 31.33
C GLU A 19 17.60 -15.35 31.17
N GLN A 20 18.00 -15.73 29.94
CA GLN A 20 19.38 -16.08 29.60
C GLN A 20 20.33 -14.90 29.77
N GLU A 21 19.99 -13.72 29.18
CA GLU A 21 20.82 -12.52 29.29
C GLU A 21 20.97 -12.06 30.75
N TYR A 22 19.93 -12.21 31.56
CA TYR A 22 19.99 -11.90 32.99
C TYR A 22 20.94 -12.84 33.72
N SER A 23 20.88 -14.15 33.45
CA SER A 23 21.79 -15.15 34.00
C SER A 23 23.22 -14.86 33.56
N ASP A 24 23.46 -14.63 32.26
CA ASP A 24 24.79 -14.40 31.69
C ASP A 24 25.47 -13.15 32.30
N ILE A 25 24.68 -12.10 32.63
CA ILE A 25 25.23 -10.93 33.35
C ILE A 25 25.56 -11.26 34.81
N ILE A 26 24.73 -12.03 35.48
CA ILE A 26 24.98 -12.45 36.87
C ILE A 26 26.22 -13.33 36.96
N ASP A 27 26.39 -14.25 36.02
CA ASP A 27 27.50 -15.19 35.96
C ASP A 27 28.77 -14.56 35.39
N GLY A 28 28.71 -13.29 34.93
CA GLY A 28 29.87 -12.57 34.39
C GLY A 28 30.24 -12.95 32.96
N THR A 29 29.45 -13.78 32.30
CA THR A 29 29.64 -14.16 30.88
C THR A 29 29.30 -13.04 29.94
N LEU A 30 28.36 -12.18 30.33
CA LEU A 30 27.98 -10.96 29.58
C LEU A 30 28.23 -9.72 30.45
N GLU A 31 28.93 -8.74 29.90
CA GLU A 31 29.17 -7.49 30.63
C GLU A 31 27.89 -6.68 30.84
N GLN A 32 27.77 -6.05 32.01
CA GLN A 32 26.67 -5.17 32.38
C GLN A 32 26.73 -3.81 31.67
N LYS A 33 27.12 -3.80 30.39
CA LYS A 33 27.16 -2.62 29.53
C LYS A 33 26.05 -2.71 28.48
N PRO A 34 25.71 -1.60 27.81
CA PRO A 34 24.78 -1.65 26.68
C PRO A 34 25.29 -2.59 25.59
N PHE A 35 24.48 -3.55 25.18
CA PHE A 35 24.83 -4.52 24.14
C PHE A 35 23.77 -4.61 23.04
N MET A 36 24.14 -5.17 21.90
CA MET A 36 23.25 -5.37 20.76
C MET A 36 22.70 -6.81 20.81
N ARG A 37 21.40 -6.94 21.05
CA ARG A 37 20.73 -8.23 20.93
C ARG A 37 20.56 -8.59 19.46
N LYS A 38 21.04 -9.75 19.06
CA LYS A 38 20.77 -10.34 17.76
C LYS A 38 19.56 -11.26 17.91
N THR A 39 18.45 -10.89 17.30
CA THR A 39 17.25 -11.72 17.22
C THR A 39 17.06 -12.16 15.79
N LEU A 40 16.82 -13.46 15.58
CA LEU A 40 16.32 -13.94 14.29
C LEU A 40 14.89 -13.43 14.13
N GLN A 41 14.67 -12.64 13.13
CA GLN A 41 13.33 -12.19 12.74
C GLN A 41 13.01 -12.77 11.38
N GLU A 42 11.91 -13.49 11.30
CA GLU A 42 11.42 -14.03 10.05
C GLU A 42 11.11 -12.89 9.06
N PHE A 43 11.54 -13.06 7.80
CA PHE A 43 11.32 -12.06 6.76
C PHE A 43 9.86 -12.07 6.32
N ASN A 44 9.18 -10.96 6.51
CA ASN A 44 7.78 -10.79 6.12
C ASN A 44 7.68 -9.98 4.84
N LEU A 45 7.29 -10.62 3.74
CA LEU A 45 7.04 -10.00 2.43
C LEU A 45 5.90 -8.95 2.45
N GLY A 46 5.04 -8.94 3.44
CA GLY A 46 4.04 -7.88 3.66
C GLY A 46 4.62 -6.62 4.31
N SER A 47 5.80 -6.70 4.91
CA SER A 47 6.42 -5.59 5.65
C SER A 47 7.26 -4.70 4.75
N ARG A 48 6.70 -3.56 4.30
CA ARG A 48 7.42 -2.55 3.51
C ARG A 48 8.73 -2.11 4.16
N LYS A 49 8.76 -2.04 5.49
CA LYS A 49 9.96 -1.69 6.26
C LYS A 49 11.06 -2.74 6.10
N GLN A 50 10.75 -4.03 6.27
CA GLN A 50 11.74 -5.09 6.12
C GLN A 50 12.23 -5.21 4.67
N ILE A 51 11.33 -5.09 3.69
CA ILE A 51 11.69 -5.07 2.27
C ILE A 51 12.67 -3.93 2.00
N GLY A 52 12.36 -2.70 2.44
CA GLY A 52 13.22 -1.55 2.24
C GLY A 52 14.60 -1.72 2.87
N GLN A 53 14.68 -2.24 4.09
CA GLN A 53 15.95 -2.53 4.77
C GLN A 53 16.77 -3.56 3.99
N ARG A 54 16.14 -4.66 3.57
CA ARG A 54 16.84 -5.72 2.85
C ARG A 54 17.36 -5.27 1.48
N LEU A 55 16.56 -4.48 0.76
CA LEU A 55 17.01 -3.92 -0.53
C LEU A 55 18.15 -2.93 -0.36
N GLN A 56 18.18 -2.15 0.74
CA GLN A 56 19.31 -1.25 1.03
C GLN A 56 20.58 -2.04 1.36
N GLU A 57 20.50 -3.15 2.08
CA GLU A 57 21.62 -4.08 2.31
C GLU A 57 22.16 -4.65 1.00
N LEU A 58 21.29 -4.83 -0.01
CA LEU A 58 21.67 -5.27 -1.37
C LEU A 58 22.12 -4.12 -2.29
N GLY A 59 22.29 -2.91 -1.74
CA GLY A 59 22.82 -1.76 -2.46
C GLY A 59 21.79 -0.79 -3.05
N TRP A 60 20.49 -1.00 -2.78
CA TRP A 60 19.47 -0.03 -3.20
C TRP A 60 19.58 1.28 -2.40
N LYS A 61 19.56 2.40 -3.13
CA LYS A 61 19.52 3.75 -2.53
C LYS A 61 18.13 4.35 -2.74
N PRO A 62 17.30 4.44 -1.71
CA PRO A 62 15.96 5.01 -1.81
C PRO A 62 16.02 6.50 -2.13
N GLN A 63 15.17 6.93 -3.06
CA GLN A 63 15.05 8.34 -3.47
C GLN A 63 13.85 9.03 -2.81
N LYS A 64 12.86 8.26 -2.32
CA LYS A 64 11.64 8.79 -1.73
C LYS A 64 11.44 8.20 -0.35
N PHE A 65 11.02 9.07 0.59
CA PHE A 65 10.78 8.72 1.97
C PHE A 65 9.38 9.14 2.41
N THR A 66 8.82 8.43 3.38
CA THR A 66 7.60 8.85 4.07
C THR A 66 7.92 10.04 5.01
N PRO A 67 6.91 10.79 5.48
CA PRO A 67 7.12 11.83 6.51
C PRO A 67 7.83 11.31 7.77
N THR A 68 7.75 10.02 8.05
CA THR A 68 8.41 9.33 9.18
C THR A 68 9.84 8.87 8.86
N GLY A 69 10.39 9.23 7.69
CA GLY A 69 11.76 8.87 7.28
C GLY A 69 11.95 7.42 6.81
N GLN A 70 10.88 6.67 6.57
CA GLN A 70 10.99 5.33 5.99
C GLN A 70 11.06 5.39 4.47
N ALA A 71 11.89 4.55 3.85
CA ALA A 71 11.95 4.44 2.40
C ALA A 71 10.59 4.00 1.83
N ILE A 72 10.11 4.67 0.78
CA ILE A 72 8.88 4.28 0.09
C ILE A 72 9.18 3.07 -0.78
N VAL A 73 8.51 1.97 -0.46
CA VAL A 73 8.57 0.70 -1.19
C VAL A 73 7.20 0.44 -1.81
N ASP A 74 7.05 0.84 -3.06
CA ASP A 74 5.86 0.57 -3.86
C ASP A 74 6.23 -0.16 -5.16
N GLU A 75 5.24 -0.67 -5.87
CA GLU A 75 5.43 -1.40 -7.13
C GLU A 75 6.21 -0.57 -8.16
N THR A 76 5.91 0.73 -8.26
CA THR A 76 6.55 1.64 -9.21
C THR A 76 8.03 1.85 -8.89
N THR A 77 8.35 1.95 -7.60
CA THR A 77 9.73 2.11 -7.12
C THR A 77 10.52 0.81 -7.34
N LEU A 78 9.93 -0.33 -6.99
CA LEU A 78 10.56 -1.64 -7.13
C LEU A 78 10.85 -1.99 -8.59
N LYS A 79 9.94 -1.71 -9.52
CA LYS A 79 10.13 -1.93 -10.96
C LYS A 79 11.29 -1.13 -11.56
N LYS A 80 11.68 -0.02 -10.93
CA LYS A 80 12.85 0.78 -11.36
C LYS A 80 14.19 0.19 -10.90
N ILE A 81 14.18 -0.75 -9.95
CA ILE A 81 15.38 -1.38 -9.42
C ILE A 81 15.74 -2.59 -10.30
N THR A 82 16.44 -2.35 -11.40
CA THR A 82 16.76 -3.40 -12.39
C THR A 82 17.96 -4.26 -12.00
N HIS A 83 18.84 -3.74 -11.14
CA HIS A 83 20.06 -4.42 -10.73
C HIS A 83 19.88 -5.43 -9.57
N ILE A 84 18.70 -5.47 -8.94
CA ILE A 84 18.36 -6.39 -7.86
C ILE A 84 17.19 -7.26 -8.33
N LYS A 85 17.46 -8.53 -8.63
CA LYS A 85 16.45 -9.47 -9.15
C LYS A 85 15.28 -9.67 -8.17
N GLU A 86 15.57 -9.70 -6.89
CA GLU A 86 14.59 -9.85 -5.81
C GLU A 86 13.58 -8.70 -5.79
N ALA A 87 13.98 -7.49 -6.17
CA ALA A 87 13.08 -6.34 -6.23
C ALA A 87 11.96 -6.54 -7.25
N GLN A 88 12.25 -7.16 -8.40
CA GLN A 88 11.24 -7.47 -9.42
C GLN A 88 10.25 -8.53 -8.92
N LEU A 89 10.76 -9.61 -8.30
CA LEU A 89 9.91 -10.66 -7.73
C LEU A 89 9.00 -10.11 -6.61
N ILE A 90 9.53 -9.22 -5.78
CA ILE A 90 8.74 -8.55 -4.73
C ILE A 90 7.68 -7.62 -5.35
N ALA A 91 8.01 -6.91 -6.44
CA ALA A 91 7.04 -6.06 -7.14
C ALA A 91 5.85 -6.88 -7.65
N ASP A 92 6.11 -8.02 -8.27
CA ASP A 92 5.08 -8.93 -8.77
C ASP A 92 4.26 -9.53 -7.62
N PHE A 93 4.91 -9.97 -6.54
CA PHE A 93 4.22 -10.46 -5.35
C PHE A 93 3.26 -9.41 -4.78
N LEU A 94 3.70 -8.16 -4.65
CA LEU A 94 2.86 -7.08 -4.14
C LEU A 94 1.69 -6.75 -5.06
N LEU A 95 1.89 -6.86 -6.38
CA LEU A 95 0.81 -6.73 -7.36
C LEU A 95 -0.23 -7.82 -7.18
N TYR A 96 0.19 -9.09 -7.12
CA TYR A 96 -0.72 -10.22 -6.91
C TYR A 96 -1.47 -10.10 -5.58
N GLN A 97 -0.76 -9.81 -4.51
CA GLN A 97 -1.37 -9.62 -3.19
C GLN A 97 -2.46 -8.54 -3.22
N LYS A 98 -2.18 -7.41 -3.89
CA LYS A 98 -3.16 -6.33 -4.05
C LYS A 98 -4.39 -6.79 -4.84
N ARG A 99 -4.21 -7.53 -5.93
CA ARG A 99 -5.32 -8.03 -6.76
C ARG A 99 -6.16 -9.06 -6.02
N LEU A 100 -5.52 -9.99 -5.34
CA LEU A 100 -6.20 -10.98 -4.51
C LEU A 100 -7.04 -10.30 -3.42
N ALA A 101 -6.47 -9.34 -2.69
CA ALA A 101 -7.20 -8.60 -1.67
C ALA A 101 -8.41 -7.85 -2.24
N GLN A 102 -8.30 -7.29 -3.45
CA GLN A 102 -9.43 -6.65 -4.14
C GLN A 102 -10.53 -7.68 -4.46
N VAL A 103 -10.18 -8.81 -5.07
CA VAL A 103 -11.16 -9.85 -5.44
C VAL A 103 -11.83 -10.40 -4.19
N HIS A 104 -11.08 -10.69 -3.13
CA HIS A 104 -11.64 -11.13 -1.85
C HIS A 104 -12.63 -10.10 -1.29
N SER A 105 -12.28 -8.81 -1.30
CA SER A 105 -13.19 -7.77 -0.82
C SER A 105 -14.50 -7.67 -1.63
N TRP A 106 -14.49 -8.07 -2.89
CA TRP A 106 -15.69 -8.13 -3.72
C TRP A 106 -16.55 -9.37 -3.40
N ILE A 107 -15.89 -10.52 -3.20
CA ILE A 107 -16.57 -11.75 -2.80
C ILE A 107 -17.26 -11.56 -1.45
N ASP A 108 -16.55 -11.00 -0.48
CA ASP A 108 -17.07 -10.71 0.87
C ASP A 108 -18.23 -9.70 0.87
N ALA A 109 -18.33 -8.89 -0.19
CA ALA A 109 -19.38 -7.88 -0.36
C ALA A 109 -20.61 -8.38 -1.13
N VAL A 110 -20.63 -9.63 -1.57
CA VAL A 110 -21.79 -10.22 -2.24
C VAL A 110 -22.90 -10.45 -1.22
N TYR A 111 -24.08 -9.91 -1.49
CA TYR A 111 -25.27 -10.15 -0.69
C TYR A 111 -25.84 -11.54 -0.95
N GLU A 112 -26.12 -12.29 0.11
CA GLU A 112 -26.64 -13.66 0.01
C GLU A 112 -28.05 -13.71 -0.61
N ASP A 113 -28.87 -12.68 -0.36
CA ASP A 113 -30.26 -12.63 -0.78
C ASP A 113 -30.44 -12.52 -2.31
N ASP A 114 -29.56 -11.80 -2.99
CA ASP A 114 -29.70 -11.51 -4.43
C ASP A 114 -28.45 -11.82 -5.26
N GLY A 115 -27.36 -12.27 -4.63
CA GLY A 115 -26.09 -12.58 -5.27
C GLY A 115 -25.38 -11.37 -5.88
N ARG A 116 -25.68 -10.15 -5.40
CA ARG A 116 -25.15 -8.88 -5.93
C ARG A 116 -24.27 -8.16 -4.93
N VAL A 117 -23.46 -7.26 -5.47
CA VAL A 117 -22.65 -6.33 -4.67
C VAL A 117 -23.36 -4.97 -4.63
N HIS A 118 -23.66 -4.50 -3.43
CA HIS A 118 -24.28 -3.21 -3.15
C HIS A 118 -23.26 -2.27 -2.51
N GLY A 119 -22.43 -1.64 -3.36
CA GLY A 119 -21.48 -0.63 -2.90
C GLY A 119 -22.16 0.66 -2.45
N SER A 120 -21.57 1.36 -1.49
CA SER A 120 -22.07 2.65 -1.01
C SER A 120 -21.17 3.80 -1.46
N VAL A 121 -21.78 4.98 -1.67
CA VAL A 121 -21.11 6.21 -2.09
C VAL A 121 -21.36 7.28 -1.04
N ILE A 122 -20.27 7.92 -0.59
CA ILE A 122 -20.31 9.08 0.29
C ILE A 122 -20.14 10.31 -0.60
N CYS A 123 -21.19 11.12 -0.78
CA CYS A 123 -21.18 12.23 -1.73
C CYS A 123 -20.14 13.31 -1.46
N THR A 124 -19.78 13.53 -0.20
CA THR A 124 -18.75 14.48 0.24
C THR A 124 -17.60 13.78 0.97
N GLY A 125 -17.17 12.63 0.45
CA GLY A 125 -16.20 11.76 1.13
C GLY A 125 -14.76 12.26 1.11
N ALA A 126 -14.42 13.19 0.23
CA ALA A 126 -13.09 13.79 0.13
C ALA A 126 -13.13 15.29 0.46
N ILE A 127 -12.02 15.83 1.01
CA ILE A 127 -11.86 17.27 1.30
C ILE A 127 -12.08 18.14 0.05
N THR A 128 -11.79 17.59 -1.13
CA THR A 128 -12.00 18.24 -2.43
C THR A 128 -13.45 18.25 -2.90
N GLY A 129 -14.40 17.75 -2.12
CA GLY A 129 -15.81 17.62 -2.50
C GLY A 129 -16.11 16.44 -3.44
N ARG A 130 -15.11 15.59 -3.75
CA ARG A 130 -15.33 14.39 -4.56
C ARG A 130 -16.05 13.29 -3.75
N MET A 131 -16.80 12.47 -4.45
CA MET A 131 -17.42 11.27 -3.88
C MET A 131 -16.37 10.23 -3.52
N ALA A 132 -16.63 9.48 -2.44
CA ALA A 132 -15.83 8.32 -2.05
C ALA A 132 -16.68 7.05 -2.08
N HIS A 133 -16.14 5.98 -2.64
CA HIS A 133 -16.78 4.67 -2.67
C HIS A 133 -16.29 3.81 -1.51
N ARG A 134 -17.21 3.01 -0.92
CA ARG A 134 -16.87 2.03 0.13
C ARG A 134 -17.77 0.80 0.05
N SER A 135 -17.30 -0.28 0.63
CA SER A 135 -18.05 -1.50 0.90
C SER A 135 -18.69 -2.15 -0.35
N PRO A 136 -17.93 -2.47 -1.38
CA PRO A 136 -16.53 -2.27 -1.63
C PRO A 136 -16.20 -0.94 -2.33
N ASN A 137 -14.91 -0.59 -2.45
CA ASN A 137 -14.48 0.59 -3.21
C ASN A 137 -14.51 0.29 -4.73
N MET A 138 -15.63 0.61 -5.38
CA MET A 138 -15.85 0.38 -6.80
C MET A 138 -15.02 1.31 -7.72
N ALA A 139 -14.58 2.48 -7.22
CA ALA A 139 -13.75 3.41 -7.99
C ALA A 139 -12.33 2.86 -8.27
N GLN A 140 -11.90 1.82 -7.53
CA GLN A 140 -10.57 1.23 -7.66
C GLN A 140 -10.53 -0.06 -8.49
N VAL A 141 -11.60 -0.40 -9.21
CA VAL A 141 -11.55 -1.52 -10.17
C VAL A 141 -10.49 -1.22 -11.22
N PRO A 142 -9.50 -2.12 -11.44
CA PRO A 142 -8.38 -1.85 -12.33
C PRO A 142 -8.81 -1.50 -13.75
N ALA A 143 -8.10 -0.60 -14.40
CA ALA A 143 -8.33 -0.29 -15.81
C ALA A 143 -8.01 -1.49 -16.70
N VAL A 144 -8.68 -1.63 -17.84
CA VAL A 144 -8.53 -2.77 -18.77
C VAL A 144 -7.08 -3.01 -19.18
N TYR A 145 -6.32 -1.93 -19.38
CA TYR A 145 -4.91 -1.98 -19.79
C TYR A 145 -3.93 -2.25 -18.64
N SER A 146 -4.40 -2.24 -17.39
CA SER A 146 -3.56 -2.58 -16.24
C SER A 146 -3.44 -4.10 -16.07
N PRO A 147 -2.37 -4.61 -15.42
CA PRO A 147 -2.24 -6.04 -15.15
C PRO A 147 -3.48 -6.60 -14.45
N TYR A 148 -4.04 -7.68 -15.02
CA TYR A 148 -5.31 -8.33 -14.57
C TYR A 148 -6.55 -7.42 -14.61
N GLY A 149 -6.46 -6.26 -15.27
CA GLY A 149 -7.57 -5.31 -15.32
C GLY A 149 -8.77 -5.86 -16.09
N LYS A 150 -8.54 -6.56 -17.21
CA LYS A 150 -9.59 -7.20 -18.00
C LYS A 150 -10.32 -8.26 -17.16
N ASP A 151 -9.59 -9.13 -16.47
CA ASP A 151 -10.14 -10.19 -15.63
C ASP A 151 -10.95 -9.61 -14.46
N CYS A 152 -10.40 -8.60 -13.77
CA CYS A 152 -11.11 -7.90 -12.70
C CYS A 152 -12.41 -7.25 -13.18
N ARG A 153 -12.43 -6.68 -14.38
CA ARG A 153 -13.65 -6.07 -14.94
C ARG A 153 -14.67 -7.10 -15.41
N SER A 154 -14.23 -8.25 -15.91
CA SER A 154 -15.12 -9.33 -16.33
C SER A 154 -15.92 -9.96 -15.19
N CYS A 155 -15.47 -9.77 -13.93
CA CYS A 155 -16.24 -10.18 -12.74
C CYS A 155 -17.53 -9.37 -12.57
N TRP A 156 -17.63 -8.18 -13.17
CA TRP A 156 -18.77 -7.28 -13.03
C TRP A 156 -19.72 -7.47 -14.20
N ILE A 157 -20.83 -8.12 -13.96
CA ILE A 157 -21.86 -8.47 -14.94
C ILE A 157 -23.19 -7.85 -14.56
N VAL A 158 -24.11 -7.82 -15.49
CA VAL A 158 -25.49 -7.43 -15.29
C VAL A 158 -26.42 -8.62 -15.53
N PRO A 159 -27.65 -8.63 -14.97
CA PRO A 159 -28.62 -9.69 -15.23
C PRO A 159 -28.92 -9.84 -16.71
N THR A 160 -29.37 -11.03 -17.10
CA THR A 160 -29.83 -11.31 -18.47
C THR A 160 -30.90 -10.29 -18.90
N GLY A 161 -30.76 -9.74 -20.10
CA GLY A 161 -31.66 -8.71 -20.64
C GLY A 161 -31.28 -7.26 -20.30
N TYR A 162 -30.27 -7.05 -19.44
CA TYR A 162 -29.74 -5.72 -19.12
C TYR A 162 -28.41 -5.47 -19.81
N LYS A 163 -28.03 -4.20 -19.92
CA LYS A 163 -26.72 -3.76 -20.44
C LYS A 163 -26.07 -2.83 -19.41
N LEU A 164 -24.76 -2.98 -19.22
CA LEU A 164 -23.95 -2.00 -18.49
C LEU A 164 -23.61 -0.86 -19.43
N VAL A 165 -24.03 0.36 -19.08
CA VAL A 165 -23.71 1.57 -19.83
C VAL A 165 -22.77 2.42 -18.99
N GLY A 166 -21.60 2.76 -19.55
CA GLY A 166 -20.64 3.68 -18.95
C GLY A 166 -20.57 4.97 -19.75
N ILE A 167 -20.63 6.10 -19.05
CA ILE A 167 -20.46 7.43 -19.63
C ILE A 167 -19.37 8.14 -18.84
N ASP A 168 -18.34 8.62 -19.53
CA ASP A 168 -17.26 9.38 -18.92
C ASP A 168 -17.01 10.66 -19.70
N ALA A 169 -16.88 11.77 -18.98
CA ALA A 169 -16.64 13.07 -19.62
C ALA A 169 -15.13 13.24 -19.87
N ARG A 170 -14.71 13.19 -21.12
CA ARG A 170 -13.31 13.32 -21.51
C ARG A 170 -12.76 14.69 -21.10
N GLY A 171 -11.71 14.69 -20.28
CA GLY A 171 -11.00 15.89 -19.87
C GLY A 171 -11.85 16.91 -19.11
N LEU A 172 -12.87 16.47 -18.35
CA LEU A 172 -13.84 17.33 -17.68
C LEU A 172 -13.18 18.47 -16.89
N GLU A 173 -12.18 18.15 -16.09
CA GLU A 173 -11.49 19.14 -15.24
C GLU A 173 -10.81 20.21 -16.08
N LEU A 174 -10.12 19.82 -17.16
CA LEU A 174 -9.43 20.74 -18.04
C LEU A 174 -10.41 21.62 -18.83
N ARG A 175 -11.55 21.06 -19.27
CA ARG A 175 -12.63 21.81 -19.93
C ARG A 175 -13.27 22.85 -19.01
N LEU A 176 -13.45 22.49 -17.72
CA LEU A 176 -13.94 23.44 -16.73
C LEU A 176 -12.92 24.55 -16.46
N VAL A 177 -11.63 24.23 -16.35
CA VAL A 177 -10.57 25.24 -16.21
C VAL A 177 -10.56 26.18 -17.40
N ALA A 178 -10.61 25.68 -18.65
CA ALA A 178 -10.70 26.48 -19.86
C ALA A 178 -11.90 27.46 -19.82
N LYS A 179 -13.05 26.96 -19.36
CA LYS A 179 -14.26 27.81 -19.21
C LYS A 179 -14.07 28.90 -18.15
N TYR A 180 -13.45 28.60 -17.02
CA TYR A 180 -13.18 29.59 -15.97
C TYR A 180 -12.09 30.60 -16.32
N MET A 181 -11.15 30.22 -17.19
CA MET A 181 -10.11 31.14 -17.70
C MET A 181 -10.66 32.17 -18.68
N ASP A 182 -11.85 31.93 -19.24
CA ASP A 182 -12.50 32.74 -20.26
C ASP A 182 -11.60 32.99 -21.51
N ASP A 183 -10.79 31.98 -21.84
CA ASP A 183 -9.86 31.98 -22.98
C ASP A 183 -10.52 31.24 -24.15
N GLU A 184 -10.99 32.02 -25.13
CA GLU A 184 -11.70 31.49 -26.29
C GLU A 184 -10.80 30.57 -27.15
N GLU A 185 -9.52 30.89 -27.29
CA GLU A 185 -8.58 30.11 -28.10
C GLU A 185 -8.34 28.73 -27.42
N TYR A 186 -8.14 28.72 -26.13
CA TYR A 186 -7.96 27.49 -25.37
C TYR A 186 -9.23 26.62 -25.37
N VAL A 187 -10.40 27.20 -25.20
CA VAL A 187 -11.69 26.51 -25.33
C VAL A 187 -11.87 25.90 -26.73
N HIS A 188 -11.48 26.66 -27.77
CA HIS A 188 -11.57 26.19 -29.14
C HIS A 188 -10.65 24.99 -29.41
N GLU A 189 -9.40 25.05 -28.96
CA GLU A 189 -8.45 23.93 -29.10
C GLU A 189 -8.93 22.67 -28.35
N MET A 190 -9.45 22.82 -27.15
CA MET A 190 -10.00 21.70 -26.36
C MET A 190 -11.22 21.03 -27.02
N ASN A 191 -11.95 21.75 -27.88
CA ASN A 191 -13.12 21.22 -28.60
C ASN A 191 -12.77 20.61 -29.97
N LYS A 192 -11.59 20.92 -30.54
CA LYS A 192 -11.12 20.33 -31.81
C LYS A 192 -10.83 18.82 -31.69
N GLU A 193 -10.51 18.34 -30.51
CA GLU A 193 -10.17 16.92 -30.26
C GLU A 193 -11.36 16.05 -29.89
N GLY A 194 -12.59 16.49 -30.10
CA GLY A 194 -13.84 15.81 -29.72
C GLY A 194 -14.45 15.00 -30.83
#